data_97aa1fa7abb069ba2db7141aa3924655
#
_entry.id   97aa1fa7abb069ba2db7141aa3924655
#
_cell.length_a   1.000
_cell.length_b   1.000
_cell.length_c   1.000
_cell.angle_alpha   90.00
_cell.angle_beta   90.00
_cell.angle_gamma   90.00
#
_symmetry.space_group_name_H-M   'P 1'
#
loop_
_entity.id
_entity.type
_entity.pdbx_description
1 polymer ?
#
loop_
_entity_poly.entity_id
_entity_poly.type
_entity_poly.pdbx_seq_one_letter_code
_entity_poly.pdbx_strand_id
1 'polypeptide(L)'
;MSTDTSTTFAFSQNGTASVKCEPSVDEAAAKLEQWNTRRVRVEFIDTDGRLRGKYVNIEKALSSGGIGLPEFFYALSVDEGAYDVPIASADHGYPDFFAIPDWSTLRRAPHEDAVAVVICDVRTKTGEPVEFDGRSALRRTCHRLAKAGFDALIGVELEFYLYQLDDAAHIALREQCPTRLVPVGHTRQTLSVHRWPDHAKFIEDLDAAVATLGIEIESFSTELGYGMLEAALSPVPPLQAADNAARFKQICKDVARRNGMLASFVAKPDMQQEGVGAHLHQSLLREGRNAFCPDDGVSTGMSETFRHYVGGVVATAAELSVFQCPFVNSYRRLDPKFFAPTNISWGIDNRAACLRVITDSRSSTRLEHRRGGADFHPYLSIAASLDGGLHGIANRIEPPEPSAGAAYADTRAQLFPATLRDAAAALHGSTLGRQWYGSDFVDHYAASRVSEATAYEALRDRSVPDWELARYLEVT
;
A
#
# COMPACT_ATOMS: atom_id res chain seq x y z
N MET A 1 31.88 -2.83 16.03
CA MET A 1 31.95 -1.99 14.83
C MET A 1 30.56 -2.04 14.23
N SER A 2 29.79 -0.97 14.45
CA SER A 2 28.41 -0.84 13.97
C SER A 2 28.46 -0.51 12.48
N THR A 3 28.02 -1.43 11.63
CA THR A 3 27.77 -1.14 10.21
C THR A 3 26.42 -0.45 10.10
N ASP A 4 26.48 0.86 9.93
CA ASP A 4 25.35 1.74 9.69
C ASP A 4 24.80 1.43 8.28
N THR A 5 23.73 0.64 8.22
CA THR A 5 22.94 0.39 7.00
C THR A 5 21.58 1.08 7.14
N SER A 6 21.61 2.39 7.50
CA SER A 6 20.42 3.22 7.38
C SER A 6 20.18 3.52 5.90
N THR A 7 19.12 2.96 5.34
CA THR A 7 18.56 3.44 4.07
C THR A 7 18.26 4.92 4.23
N THR A 8 19.08 5.77 3.62
CA THR A 8 19.02 7.21 3.80
C THR A 8 18.03 7.77 2.80
N PHE A 9 16.76 7.90 3.17
CA PHE A 9 15.82 8.73 2.39
C PHE A 9 16.31 10.17 2.45
N ALA A 10 17.07 10.60 1.46
CA ALA A 10 17.52 11.96 1.32
C ALA A 10 16.47 12.76 0.55
N PHE A 11 15.85 13.74 1.22
CA PHE A 11 14.93 14.67 0.55
C PHE A 11 15.73 15.52 -0.43
N SER A 12 15.41 15.45 -1.73
CA SER A 12 15.89 16.41 -2.71
C SER A 12 15.45 17.82 -2.31
N GLN A 13 16.37 18.75 -2.21
CA GLN A 13 16.12 20.14 -1.77
C GLN A 13 15.28 20.98 -2.76
N ASN A 14 14.77 20.42 -3.85
CA ASN A 14 14.03 21.12 -4.90
C ASN A 14 12.51 20.87 -4.92
N GLY A 15 11.93 20.36 -3.84
CA GLY A 15 10.50 20.08 -3.74
C GLY A 15 9.68 21.27 -3.29
N THR A 16 9.57 22.33 -4.07
CA THR A 16 8.40 23.21 -3.97
C THR A 16 7.21 22.44 -4.52
N ALA A 17 6.29 22.01 -3.65
CA ALA A 17 4.97 21.55 -4.03
C ALA A 17 4.20 22.74 -4.63
N SER A 18 4.49 23.06 -5.88
CA SER A 18 3.57 23.87 -6.69
C SER A 18 2.34 22.99 -6.89
N VAL A 19 1.16 23.53 -6.61
CA VAL A 19 -0.12 22.99 -7.11
C VAL A 19 0.04 22.90 -8.63
N LYS A 20 0.51 21.77 -9.13
CA LYS A 20 0.53 21.52 -10.57
C LYS A 20 -0.92 21.44 -10.98
N CYS A 21 -1.35 22.37 -11.83
CA CYS A 21 -2.64 22.28 -12.47
C CYS A 21 -2.76 20.87 -13.10
N GLU A 22 -3.85 20.16 -12.84
CA GLU A 22 -4.07 18.84 -13.46
C GLU A 22 -4.01 19.02 -14.98
N PRO A 23 -3.28 18.13 -15.71
CA PRO A 23 -3.20 18.24 -17.17
C PRO A 23 -4.60 18.22 -17.77
N SER A 24 -4.84 19.10 -18.73
CA SER A 24 -6.10 19.16 -19.47
C SER A 24 -6.28 17.93 -20.37
N VAL A 25 -7.52 17.70 -20.80
CA VAL A 25 -7.84 16.65 -21.78
C VAL A 25 -7.05 16.88 -23.09
N ASP A 26 -6.87 18.15 -23.50
CA ASP A 26 -6.12 18.51 -24.70
C ASP A 26 -4.62 18.18 -24.57
N GLU A 27 -4.02 18.43 -23.40
CA GLU A 27 -2.63 18.05 -23.13
C GLU A 27 -2.47 16.52 -23.10
N ALA A 28 -3.44 15.79 -22.57
CA ALA A 28 -3.46 14.33 -22.61
C ALA A 28 -3.58 13.82 -24.06
N ALA A 29 -4.47 14.41 -24.88
CA ALA A 29 -4.63 14.06 -26.29
C ALA A 29 -3.33 14.27 -27.07
N ALA A 30 -2.66 15.41 -26.89
CA ALA A 30 -1.39 15.70 -27.52
C ALA A 30 -0.29 14.69 -27.16
N LYS A 31 -0.22 14.26 -25.89
CA LYS A 31 0.73 13.21 -25.44
C LYS A 31 0.40 11.85 -26.06
N LEU A 32 -0.87 11.47 -26.12
CA LEU A 32 -1.29 10.20 -26.72
C LEU A 32 -0.95 10.15 -28.23
N GLU A 33 -1.11 11.26 -28.93
CA GLU A 33 -0.72 11.41 -30.34
C GLU A 33 0.81 11.33 -30.49
N GLN A 34 1.57 12.09 -29.70
CA GLN A 34 3.05 12.07 -29.69
C GLN A 34 3.61 10.66 -29.46
N TRP A 35 2.93 9.85 -28.65
CA TRP A 35 3.33 8.48 -28.35
C TRP A 35 2.84 7.46 -29.39
N ASN A 36 2.13 7.87 -30.43
CA ASN A 36 1.46 7.00 -31.38
C ASN A 36 0.58 5.94 -30.69
N THR A 37 -0.09 6.34 -29.62
CA THR A 37 -0.95 5.47 -28.84
C THR A 37 -2.12 5.00 -29.68
N ARG A 38 -2.52 3.74 -29.56
CA ARG A 38 -3.71 3.16 -30.20
C ARG A 38 -4.81 2.84 -29.18
N ARG A 39 -4.42 2.49 -27.97
CA ARG A 39 -5.33 2.14 -26.89
C ARG A 39 -4.86 2.75 -25.56
N VAL A 40 -5.82 3.04 -24.73
CA VAL A 40 -5.58 3.46 -23.35
C VAL A 40 -6.09 2.35 -22.44
N ARG A 41 -5.24 1.83 -21.57
CA ARG A 41 -5.65 1.00 -20.44
C ARG A 41 -6.05 1.93 -19.31
N VAL A 42 -7.35 1.99 -19.03
CA VAL A 42 -7.88 2.73 -17.90
C VAL A 42 -7.82 1.84 -16.67
N GLU A 43 -7.25 2.35 -15.60
CA GLU A 43 -6.97 1.63 -14.35
C GLU A 43 -7.77 2.25 -13.21
N PHE A 44 -8.31 1.44 -12.30
CA PHE A 44 -9.05 1.87 -11.12
C PHE A 44 -8.83 0.87 -10.00
N ILE A 45 -9.17 1.26 -8.77
CA ILE A 45 -8.84 0.49 -7.56
C ILE A 45 -10.09 -0.26 -7.08
N ASP A 46 -9.95 -1.55 -6.78
CA ASP A 46 -11.02 -2.31 -6.14
C ASP A 46 -10.98 -2.21 -4.60
N THR A 47 -11.95 -2.86 -3.93
CA THR A 47 -12.08 -2.88 -2.47
C THR A 47 -10.83 -3.43 -1.76
N ASP A 48 -10.04 -4.26 -2.43
CA ASP A 48 -8.83 -4.87 -1.88
C ASP A 48 -7.55 -4.06 -2.20
N GLY A 49 -7.68 -2.91 -2.85
CA GLY A 49 -6.56 -2.05 -3.20
C GLY A 49 -5.77 -2.52 -4.44
N ARG A 50 -6.35 -3.41 -5.25
CA ARG A 50 -5.73 -3.89 -6.49
C ARG A 50 -6.11 -3.02 -7.67
N LEU A 51 -5.18 -2.90 -8.64
CA LEU A 51 -5.49 -2.30 -9.93
C LEU A 51 -6.35 -3.23 -10.76
N ARG A 52 -7.51 -2.72 -11.16
CA ARG A 52 -8.40 -3.28 -12.18
C ARG A 52 -8.34 -2.38 -13.40
N GLY A 53 -8.75 -2.88 -14.56
CA GLY A 53 -8.76 -2.03 -15.73
C GLY A 53 -9.30 -2.70 -16.97
N LYS A 54 -9.49 -1.90 -18.00
CA LYS A 54 -9.84 -2.34 -19.34
C LYS A 54 -9.23 -1.44 -20.42
N TYR A 55 -9.04 -2.00 -21.60
CA TYR A 55 -8.58 -1.24 -22.76
C TYR A 55 -9.75 -0.54 -23.46
N VAL A 56 -9.56 0.74 -23.75
CA VAL A 56 -10.49 1.53 -24.56
C VAL A 56 -9.75 2.19 -25.72
N ASN A 57 -10.47 2.63 -26.76
CA ASN A 57 -9.88 3.48 -27.78
C ASN A 57 -9.66 4.90 -27.22
N ILE A 58 -8.86 5.70 -27.92
CA ILE A 58 -8.49 7.06 -27.48
C ILE A 58 -9.73 7.95 -27.36
N GLU A 59 -10.64 7.91 -28.35
CA GLU A 59 -11.87 8.70 -28.36
C GLU A 59 -12.71 8.45 -27.09
N LYS A 60 -12.86 7.18 -26.71
CA LYS A 60 -13.58 6.81 -25.48
C LYS A 60 -12.85 7.26 -24.22
N ALA A 61 -11.51 7.17 -24.19
CA ALA A 61 -10.72 7.62 -23.06
C ALA A 61 -10.84 9.14 -22.83
N LEU A 62 -10.87 9.92 -23.92
CA LEU A 62 -10.98 11.39 -23.88
C LEU A 62 -12.43 11.90 -23.71
N SER A 63 -13.43 11.01 -23.78
CA SER A 63 -14.83 11.42 -23.65
C SER A 63 -15.17 11.92 -22.25
N SER A 64 -15.91 13.02 -22.15
CA SER A 64 -16.34 13.63 -20.89
C SER A 64 -17.29 12.76 -20.04
N GLY A 65 -17.94 11.75 -20.67
CA GLY A 65 -18.90 10.87 -19.99
C GLY A 65 -18.26 9.74 -19.16
N GLY A 66 -16.92 9.65 -19.16
CA GLY A 66 -16.21 8.58 -18.45
C GLY A 66 -16.43 7.18 -19.04
N ILE A 67 -15.92 6.18 -18.34
CA ILE A 67 -15.96 4.76 -18.74
C ILE A 67 -16.82 4.00 -17.73
N GLY A 68 -17.95 3.45 -18.17
CA GLY A 68 -18.87 2.68 -17.32
C GLY A 68 -18.19 1.45 -16.71
N LEU A 69 -18.46 1.24 -15.42
CA LEU A 69 -18.01 0.13 -14.60
C LEU A 69 -19.20 -0.37 -13.79
N PRO A 70 -19.52 -1.67 -13.80
CA PRO A 70 -20.63 -2.15 -12.98
C PRO A 70 -20.30 -2.01 -11.49
N GLU A 71 -21.25 -1.54 -10.69
CA GLU A 71 -21.09 -1.34 -9.24
C GLU A 71 -20.55 -2.59 -8.53
N PHE A 72 -20.95 -3.78 -8.97
CA PHE A 72 -20.61 -5.03 -8.32
C PHE A 72 -19.09 -5.30 -8.26
N PHE A 73 -18.25 -4.60 -9.04
CA PHE A 73 -16.82 -4.82 -8.97
C PHE A 73 -16.22 -4.46 -7.58
N TYR A 74 -16.89 -3.58 -6.84
CA TYR A 74 -16.52 -3.30 -5.43
C TYR A 74 -16.91 -4.41 -4.46
N ALA A 75 -17.77 -5.35 -4.88
CA ALA A 75 -18.08 -6.55 -4.12
C ALA A 75 -17.20 -7.76 -4.50
N LEU A 76 -16.37 -7.66 -5.52
CA LEU A 76 -15.49 -8.76 -5.92
C LEU A 76 -14.34 -8.95 -4.93
N SER A 77 -14.14 -10.18 -4.51
CA SER A 77 -13.00 -10.60 -3.71
C SER A 77 -11.74 -10.85 -4.56
N VAL A 78 -10.61 -11.11 -3.91
CA VAL A 78 -9.32 -11.34 -4.59
C VAL A 78 -9.33 -12.52 -5.56
N ASP A 79 -10.19 -13.52 -5.37
CA ASP A 79 -10.34 -14.70 -6.21
C ASP A 79 -11.59 -14.68 -7.09
N GLU A 80 -12.15 -13.48 -7.35
CA GLU A 80 -13.36 -13.26 -8.18
C GLU A 80 -14.66 -13.84 -7.58
N GLY A 81 -14.65 -14.24 -6.30
CA GLY A 81 -15.86 -14.48 -5.52
C GLY A 81 -16.56 -13.15 -5.18
N ALA A 82 -17.73 -13.23 -4.56
CA ALA A 82 -18.44 -12.06 -4.08
C ALA A 82 -18.35 -11.94 -2.55
N TYR A 83 -18.00 -10.76 -2.07
CA TYR A 83 -18.20 -10.40 -0.67
C TYR A 83 -19.69 -10.18 -0.40
N ASP A 84 -20.12 -10.56 0.78
CA ASP A 84 -21.46 -10.23 1.27
C ASP A 84 -21.44 -8.78 1.81
N VAL A 85 -21.80 -7.85 0.94
CA VAL A 85 -21.73 -6.41 1.18
C VAL A 85 -23.01 -5.71 0.74
N PRO A 86 -23.40 -4.58 1.39
CA PRO A 86 -24.68 -3.93 1.13
C PRO A 86 -24.88 -3.40 -0.28
N ILE A 87 -23.79 -2.96 -0.96
CA ILE A 87 -23.88 -2.17 -2.19
C ILE A 87 -24.17 -2.99 -3.45
N ALA A 88 -23.80 -4.25 -3.50
CA ALA A 88 -23.91 -5.08 -4.70
C ALA A 88 -25.05 -6.09 -4.59
N SER A 89 -26.23 -5.62 -4.21
CA SER A 89 -27.40 -6.47 -4.14
C SER A 89 -28.17 -6.50 -5.47
N ALA A 90 -28.79 -7.63 -5.77
CA ALA A 90 -29.66 -7.78 -6.93
C ALA A 90 -30.84 -6.78 -6.91
N ASP A 91 -31.26 -6.33 -5.73
CA ASP A 91 -32.36 -5.39 -5.54
C ASP A 91 -32.02 -4.00 -6.12
N HIS A 92 -30.72 -3.63 -6.21
CA HIS A 92 -30.25 -2.38 -6.81
C HIS A 92 -30.04 -2.50 -8.33
N GLY A 93 -30.08 -3.70 -8.92
CA GLY A 93 -29.89 -3.93 -10.36
C GLY A 93 -28.48 -3.63 -10.87
N TYR A 94 -27.47 -3.55 -10.01
CA TYR A 94 -26.05 -3.34 -10.34
C TYR A 94 -25.81 -2.19 -11.31
N PRO A 95 -26.15 -0.93 -10.97
CA PRO A 95 -25.96 0.21 -11.85
C PRO A 95 -24.47 0.46 -12.15
N ASP A 96 -24.19 1.25 -13.19
CA ASP A 96 -22.83 1.66 -13.52
C ASP A 96 -22.36 2.83 -12.67
N PHE A 97 -21.12 2.73 -12.20
CA PHE A 97 -20.24 3.85 -11.89
C PHE A 97 -19.41 4.24 -13.10
N PHE A 98 -18.68 5.34 -13.02
CA PHE A 98 -17.92 5.89 -14.15
C PHE A 98 -16.48 6.16 -13.74
N ALA A 99 -15.54 5.50 -14.40
CA ALA A 99 -14.12 5.81 -14.29
C ALA A 99 -13.78 7.06 -15.08
N ILE A 100 -13.28 8.08 -14.42
CA ILE A 100 -12.85 9.35 -14.98
C ILE A 100 -11.32 9.41 -14.94
N PRO A 101 -10.62 9.48 -16.08
CA PRO A 101 -9.16 9.51 -16.09
C PRO A 101 -8.57 10.69 -15.32
N ASP A 102 -7.64 10.41 -14.42
CA ASP A 102 -6.76 11.40 -13.82
C ASP A 102 -5.52 11.54 -14.72
N TRP A 103 -5.54 12.53 -15.58
CA TRP A 103 -4.51 12.72 -16.61
C TRP A 103 -3.10 13.02 -16.03
N SER A 104 -2.99 13.38 -14.77
CA SER A 104 -1.69 13.52 -14.10
C SER A 104 -0.96 12.18 -13.99
N THR A 105 -1.71 11.06 -14.02
CA THR A 105 -1.22 9.69 -13.92
C THR A 105 -0.95 9.02 -15.27
N LEU A 106 -1.19 9.74 -16.39
CA LEU A 106 -0.99 9.22 -17.74
C LEU A 106 0.48 8.85 -17.98
N ARG A 107 0.74 7.62 -18.38
CA ARG A 107 2.07 7.07 -18.70
C ARG A 107 2.00 6.17 -19.93
N ARG A 108 3.16 5.86 -20.52
CA ARG A 108 3.26 4.76 -21.48
C ARG A 108 3.18 3.43 -20.75
N ALA A 109 2.52 2.45 -21.32
CA ALA A 109 2.51 1.11 -20.75
C ALA A 109 3.89 0.45 -20.91
N PRO A 110 4.51 -0.08 -19.84
CA PRO A 110 5.69 -0.92 -19.99
C PRO A 110 5.37 -2.17 -20.81
N HIS A 111 6.27 -2.57 -21.69
CA HIS A 111 6.19 -3.81 -22.49
C HIS A 111 4.95 -3.95 -23.42
N GLU A 112 4.20 -2.88 -23.64
CA GLU A 112 3.04 -2.88 -24.52
C GLU A 112 3.17 -1.74 -25.56
N ASP A 113 3.40 -2.09 -26.82
CA ASP A 113 3.55 -1.12 -27.88
C ASP A 113 2.23 -0.37 -28.14
N ALA A 114 2.35 0.94 -28.31
CA ALA A 114 1.22 1.82 -28.62
C ALA A 114 0.07 1.78 -27.59
N VAL A 115 0.38 1.46 -26.33
CA VAL A 115 -0.55 1.51 -25.20
C VAL A 115 -0.10 2.57 -24.20
N ALA A 116 -1.08 3.37 -23.73
CA ALA A 116 -0.92 4.25 -22.58
C ALA A 116 -1.75 3.73 -21.40
N VAL A 117 -1.36 4.08 -20.18
CA VAL A 117 -2.07 3.73 -18.95
C VAL A 117 -2.43 4.99 -18.20
N VAL A 118 -3.61 5.01 -17.59
CA VAL A 118 -4.10 6.12 -16.77
C VAL A 118 -4.93 5.59 -15.62
N ILE A 119 -4.66 6.08 -14.38
CA ILE A 119 -5.50 5.78 -13.23
C ILE A 119 -6.72 6.71 -13.27
N CYS A 120 -7.86 6.16 -12.90
CA CYS A 120 -9.14 6.87 -12.90
C CYS A 120 -9.65 7.07 -11.49
N ASP A 121 -10.31 8.20 -11.25
CA ASP A 121 -11.24 8.36 -10.14
C ASP A 121 -12.57 7.72 -10.52
N VAL A 122 -13.24 7.10 -9.55
CA VAL A 122 -14.55 6.49 -9.80
C VAL A 122 -15.66 7.39 -9.26
N ARG A 123 -16.65 7.66 -10.10
CA ARG A 123 -17.76 8.57 -9.80
C ARG A 123 -19.12 7.91 -10.05
N THR A 124 -20.11 8.39 -9.35
CA THR A 124 -21.52 8.06 -9.58
C THR A 124 -22.00 8.68 -10.90
N LYS A 125 -23.18 8.30 -11.34
CA LYS A 125 -23.85 8.91 -12.52
C LYS A 125 -24.09 10.41 -12.38
N THR A 126 -24.18 10.91 -11.14
CA THR A 126 -24.37 12.36 -10.84
C THR A 126 -23.04 13.11 -10.77
N GLY A 127 -21.90 12.41 -10.92
CA GLY A 127 -20.55 12.99 -10.90
C GLY A 127 -19.91 13.06 -9.52
N GLU A 128 -20.61 12.60 -8.47
CA GLU A 128 -20.04 12.54 -7.13
C GLU A 128 -19.00 11.42 -7.01
N PRO A 129 -17.94 11.59 -6.21
CA PRO A 129 -17.00 10.50 -5.91
C PRO A 129 -17.74 9.31 -5.28
N VAL A 130 -17.38 8.09 -5.70
CA VAL A 130 -17.91 6.88 -5.06
C VAL A 130 -17.32 6.78 -3.65
N GLU A 131 -18.18 6.63 -2.64
CA GLU A 131 -17.76 6.61 -1.25
C GLU A 131 -16.89 5.39 -0.91
N PHE A 132 -17.15 4.26 -1.54
CA PHE A 132 -16.43 2.99 -1.31
C PHE A 132 -15.03 2.94 -1.94
N ASP A 133 -14.70 3.91 -2.78
CA ASP A 133 -13.41 3.94 -3.48
C ASP A 133 -12.27 4.38 -2.56
N GLY A 134 -11.26 3.52 -2.42
CA GLY A 134 -10.09 3.79 -1.58
C GLY A 134 -9.27 4.99 -2.05
N ARG A 135 -9.19 5.25 -3.38
CA ARG A 135 -8.50 6.41 -3.93
C ARG A 135 -9.22 7.71 -3.58
N SER A 136 -10.54 7.71 -3.65
CA SER A 136 -11.38 8.84 -3.21
C SER A 136 -11.26 9.09 -1.70
N ALA A 137 -11.13 8.04 -0.89
CA ALA A 137 -10.87 8.16 0.54
C ALA A 137 -9.55 8.90 0.81
N LEU A 138 -8.47 8.52 0.14
CA LEU A 138 -7.17 9.20 0.27
C LEU A 138 -7.21 10.64 -0.25
N ARG A 139 -7.93 10.93 -1.35
CA ARG A 139 -8.14 12.32 -1.79
C ARG A 139 -8.79 13.18 -0.71
N ARG A 140 -9.80 12.65 -0.01
CA ARG A 140 -10.41 13.36 1.13
C ARG A 140 -9.40 13.62 2.25
N THR A 141 -8.52 12.66 2.54
CA THR A 141 -7.40 12.84 3.49
C THR A 141 -6.45 13.94 3.03
N CYS A 142 -6.05 13.95 1.75
CA CYS A 142 -5.19 15.00 1.19
C CYS A 142 -5.84 16.39 1.30
N HIS A 143 -7.15 16.52 1.12
CA HIS A 143 -7.87 17.78 1.33
C HIS A 143 -7.85 18.21 2.80
N ARG A 144 -8.02 17.27 3.76
CA ARG A 144 -7.90 17.58 5.20
C ARG A 144 -6.49 18.03 5.56
N LEU A 145 -5.48 17.38 4.97
CA LEU A 145 -4.07 17.74 5.15
C LEU A 145 -3.80 19.17 4.70
N ALA A 146 -4.19 19.51 3.46
CA ALA A 146 -4.04 20.85 2.91
C ALA A 146 -4.80 21.92 3.72
N LYS A 147 -6.03 21.61 4.18
CA LYS A 147 -6.83 22.49 5.05
C LYS A 147 -6.16 22.74 6.39
N ALA A 148 -5.39 21.77 6.91
CA ALA A 148 -4.60 21.92 8.13
C ALA A 148 -3.26 22.68 7.89
N GLY A 149 -2.97 23.08 6.65
CA GLY A 149 -1.77 23.81 6.28
C GLY A 149 -0.53 22.93 6.14
N PHE A 150 -0.72 21.66 5.79
CA PHE A 150 0.36 20.72 5.56
C PHE A 150 0.30 20.09 4.16
N ASP A 151 1.49 19.78 3.64
CA ASP A 151 1.72 18.75 2.64
C ASP A 151 2.36 17.53 3.31
N ALA A 152 2.49 16.42 2.58
CA ALA A 152 3.18 15.24 3.06
C ALA A 152 4.03 14.59 1.96
N LEU A 153 5.08 13.90 2.37
CA LEU A 153 5.84 12.96 1.54
C LEU A 153 5.71 11.57 2.15
N ILE A 154 5.41 10.60 1.30
CA ILE A 154 5.26 9.19 1.66
C ILE A 154 6.23 8.36 0.82
N GLY A 155 7.13 7.64 1.49
CA GLY A 155 7.91 6.55 0.92
C GLY A 155 7.28 5.22 1.27
N VAL A 156 7.32 4.26 0.35
CA VAL A 156 6.77 2.92 0.56
C VAL A 156 7.87 1.89 0.34
N GLU A 157 8.19 1.12 1.36
CA GLU A 157 9.02 -0.08 1.23
C GLU A 157 8.10 -1.27 1.01
N LEU A 158 8.44 -2.11 0.04
CA LEU A 158 7.67 -3.30 -0.32
C LEU A 158 8.60 -4.50 -0.38
N GLU A 159 8.40 -5.43 0.54
CA GLU A 159 9.02 -6.74 0.48
C GLU A 159 8.20 -7.68 -0.42
N PHE A 160 8.84 -8.66 -1.06
CA PHE A 160 8.18 -9.66 -1.88
C PHE A 160 9.05 -10.90 -2.06
N TYR A 161 8.39 -12.04 -2.31
CA TYR A 161 9.07 -13.28 -2.70
C TYR A 161 9.10 -13.45 -4.20
N LEU A 162 10.19 -14.04 -4.70
CA LEU A 162 10.29 -14.56 -6.06
C LEU A 162 10.36 -16.09 -6.02
N TYR A 163 9.49 -16.72 -6.80
CA TYR A 163 9.46 -18.15 -7.02
C TYR A 163 9.79 -18.47 -8.47
N GLN A 164 10.35 -19.66 -8.71
CA GLN A 164 10.54 -20.18 -10.06
C GLN A 164 9.17 -20.48 -10.68
N LEU A 165 8.95 -20.07 -11.92
CA LEU A 165 7.70 -20.30 -12.65
C LEU A 165 7.96 -21.28 -13.80
N ASP A 166 8.28 -22.52 -13.45
CA ASP A 166 8.46 -23.65 -14.35
C ASP A 166 7.15 -24.46 -14.53
N ASP A 167 7.21 -25.55 -15.29
CA ASP A 167 6.03 -26.41 -15.51
C ASP A 167 5.47 -27.01 -14.21
N ALA A 168 6.35 -27.32 -13.24
CA ALA A 168 5.92 -27.84 -11.94
C ALA A 168 5.18 -26.75 -11.12
N ALA A 169 5.63 -25.51 -11.17
CA ALA A 169 4.96 -24.38 -10.55
C ALA A 169 3.59 -24.11 -11.20
N HIS A 170 3.49 -24.16 -12.53
CA HIS A 170 2.21 -24.03 -13.24
C HIS A 170 1.20 -25.13 -12.84
N ILE A 171 1.68 -26.38 -12.66
CA ILE A 171 0.85 -27.48 -12.18
C ILE A 171 0.40 -27.20 -10.74
N ALA A 172 1.33 -26.82 -9.84
CA ALA A 172 1.05 -26.53 -8.45
C ALA A 172 -0.02 -25.43 -8.28
N LEU A 173 0.10 -24.34 -9.04
CA LEU A 173 -0.88 -23.25 -9.04
C LEU A 173 -2.25 -23.72 -9.55
N ARG A 174 -2.29 -24.51 -10.62
CA ARG A 174 -3.54 -25.04 -11.18
C ARG A 174 -4.24 -26.02 -10.23
N GLU A 175 -3.48 -26.83 -9.52
CA GLU A 175 -3.97 -27.78 -8.52
C GLU A 175 -4.27 -27.12 -7.18
N GLN A 176 -4.09 -25.82 -7.05
CA GLN A 176 -4.23 -25.06 -5.80
C GLN A 176 -3.34 -25.59 -4.66
N CYS A 177 -2.13 -26.04 -5.01
CA CYS A 177 -1.09 -26.53 -4.09
C CYS A 177 0.18 -25.67 -4.12
N PRO A 178 0.09 -24.34 -3.87
CA PRO A 178 1.21 -23.42 -4.04
C PRO A 178 2.37 -23.65 -3.05
N THR A 179 2.18 -24.46 -2.01
CA THR A 179 3.27 -24.91 -1.10
C THR A 179 4.38 -25.68 -1.81
N ARG A 180 4.18 -26.10 -3.07
CA ARG A 180 5.20 -26.73 -3.92
C ARG A 180 6.05 -25.72 -4.72
N LEU A 181 5.78 -24.43 -4.60
CA LEU A 181 6.57 -23.42 -5.29
C LEU A 181 7.99 -23.36 -4.73
N VAL A 182 8.97 -23.25 -5.63
CA VAL A 182 10.39 -23.21 -5.31
C VAL A 182 10.86 -21.75 -5.33
N PRO A 183 11.36 -21.20 -4.21
CA PRO A 183 11.92 -19.85 -4.20
C PRO A 183 13.11 -19.70 -5.15
N VAL A 184 13.29 -18.50 -5.71
CA VAL A 184 14.49 -18.15 -6.46
C VAL A 184 15.66 -17.96 -5.48
N GLY A 185 16.74 -18.72 -5.67
CA GLY A 185 17.90 -18.74 -4.76
C GLY A 185 17.79 -19.80 -3.67
N HIS A 186 18.95 -20.15 -3.12
CA HIS A 186 19.13 -21.33 -2.24
C HIS A 186 19.59 -20.96 -0.84
N THR A 187 19.78 -19.69 -0.53
CA THR A 187 20.35 -19.23 0.74
C THR A 187 19.52 -18.10 1.33
N ARG A 188 19.46 -18.07 2.67
CA ARG A 188 18.93 -16.96 3.45
C ARG A 188 20.08 -16.01 3.75
N GLN A 189 20.19 -14.91 3.03
CA GLN A 189 21.27 -13.94 3.23
C GLN A 189 20.74 -12.53 2.96
N THR A 190 20.36 -11.84 4.03
CA THR A 190 19.97 -10.44 3.93
C THR A 190 21.19 -9.56 3.60
N LEU A 191 20.97 -8.50 2.80
CA LEU A 191 22.00 -7.53 2.36
C LEU A 191 23.24 -8.18 1.74
N SER A 192 23.07 -9.35 1.10
CA SER A 192 24.18 -10.13 0.58
C SER A 192 24.52 -9.76 -0.87
N VAL A 193 25.68 -9.15 -1.06
CA VAL A 193 26.21 -8.85 -2.41
C VAL A 193 26.36 -10.11 -3.27
N HIS A 194 26.63 -11.26 -2.66
CA HIS A 194 26.79 -12.54 -3.34
C HIS A 194 25.50 -13.02 -4.03
N ARG A 195 24.33 -12.58 -3.59
CA ARG A 195 23.03 -12.98 -4.15
C ARG A 195 22.55 -12.13 -5.32
N TRP A 196 23.13 -10.95 -5.54
CA TRP A 196 22.68 -10.07 -6.61
C TRP A 196 22.70 -10.71 -8.00
N PRO A 197 23.70 -11.56 -8.38
CA PRO A 197 23.68 -12.20 -9.69
C PRO A 197 22.43 -13.04 -9.97
N ASP A 198 21.80 -13.63 -8.93
CA ASP A 198 20.58 -14.42 -9.06
C ASP A 198 19.38 -13.58 -9.48
N HIS A 199 19.42 -12.27 -9.23
CA HIS A 199 18.32 -11.34 -9.43
C HIS A 199 18.62 -10.21 -10.44
N ALA A 200 19.86 -10.12 -10.95
CA ALA A 200 20.33 -8.97 -11.70
C ALA A 200 19.45 -8.63 -12.92
N LYS A 201 19.09 -9.64 -13.72
CA LYS A 201 18.23 -9.44 -14.90
C LYS A 201 16.82 -8.99 -14.54
N PHE A 202 16.23 -9.58 -13.50
CA PHE A 202 14.91 -9.19 -13.00
C PHE A 202 14.91 -7.74 -12.50
N ILE A 203 15.94 -7.34 -11.73
CA ILE A 203 16.07 -5.99 -11.19
C ILE A 203 16.24 -4.96 -12.33
N GLU A 204 17.11 -5.25 -13.31
CA GLU A 204 17.31 -4.38 -14.48
C GLU A 204 15.99 -4.17 -15.26
N ASP A 205 15.25 -5.24 -15.53
CA ASP A 205 13.98 -5.18 -16.25
C ASP A 205 12.91 -4.46 -15.45
N LEU A 206 12.89 -4.68 -14.12
CA LEU A 206 11.93 -4.01 -13.23
C LEU A 206 12.20 -2.51 -13.15
N ASP A 207 13.46 -2.12 -12.97
CA ASP A 207 13.86 -0.71 -12.91
C ASP A 207 13.50 0.03 -14.20
N ALA A 208 13.79 -0.56 -15.35
CA ALA A 208 13.40 0.00 -16.65
C ALA A 208 11.87 0.12 -16.81
N ALA A 209 11.12 -0.87 -16.35
CA ALA A 209 9.67 -0.88 -16.46
C ALA A 209 9.01 0.17 -15.55
N VAL A 210 9.43 0.28 -14.29
CA VAL A 210 8.88 1.27 -13.35
C VAL A 210 9.24 2.69 -13.73
N ALA A 211 10.45 2.92 -14.29
CA ALA A 211 10.85 4.22 -14.82
C ALA A 211 9.92 4.71 -15.93
N THR A 212 9.41 3.80 -16.78
CA THR A 212 8.40 4.13 -17.81
C THR A 212 7.09 4.64 -17.19
N LEU A 213 6.74 4.16 -15.99
CA LEU A 213 5.58 4.60 -15.21
C LEU A 213 5.85 5.87 -14.39
N GLY A 214 7.09 6.39 -14.40
CA GLY A 214 7.52 7.52 -13.59
C GLY A 214 7.63 7.17 -12.11
N ILE A 215 7.90 5.91 -11.79
CA ILE A 215 8.18 5.41 -10.46
C ILE A 215 9.70 5.32 -10.31
N GLU A 216 10.23 5.84 -9.22
CA GLU A 216 11.65 5.75 -8.88
C GLU A 216 11.82 4.79 -7.70
N ILE A 217 12.72 3.83 -7.86
CA ILE A 217 13.16 2.94 -6.77
C ILE A 217 14.45 3.51 -6.20
N GLU A 218 14.44 3.85 -4.92
CA GLU A 218 15.60 4.39 -4.22
C GLU A 218 16.61 3.28 -3.88
N SER A 219 16.12 2.11 -3.51
CA SER A 219 16.99 0.98 -3.17
C SER A 219 16.31 -0.38 -3.36
N PHE A 220 17.14 -1.39 -3.57
CA PHE A 220 16.80 -2.81 -3.45
C PHE A 220 17.62 -3.47 -2.36
N SER A 221 17.02 -4.39 -1.62
CA SER A 221 17.68 -5.26 -0.64
C SER A 221 17.35 -6.73 -0.88
N THR A 222 18.34 -7.62 -0.65
CA THR A 222 18.03 -9.03 -0.43
C THR A 222 17.65 -9.22 1.02
N GLU A 223 16.57 -9.98 1.27
CA GLU A 223 15.97 -10.14 2.58
C GLU A 223 16.21 -11.54 3.19
N LEU A 224 15.72 -11.75 4.44
CA LEU A 224 15.97 -12.95 5.25
C LEU A 224 15.37 -14.22 4.63
N GLY A 225 14.28 -14.13 3.87
CA GLY A 225 13.63 -15.26 3.21
C GLY A 225 14.36 -15.77 1.98
N TYR A 226 14.14 -17.03 1.61
CA TYR A 226 14.63 -17.59 0.35
C TYR A 226 13.95 -16.88 -0.84
N GLY A 227 14.72 -16.24 -1.72
CA GLY A 227 14.17 -15.49 -2.85
C GLY A 227 13.41 -14.21 -2.46
N MET A 228 13.58 -13.74 -1.23
CA MET A 228 12.94 -12.53 -0.73
C MET A 228 13.77 -11.30 -1.07
N LEU A 229 13.10 -10.29 -1.60
CA LEU A 229 13.65 -8.97 -1.93
C LEU A 229 12.80 -7.89 -1.29
N GLU A 230 13.40 -6.71 -1.13
CA GLU A 230 12.73 -5.46 -0.76
C GLU A 230 13.04 -4.39 -1.80
N ALA A 231 12.05 -3.57 -2.12
CA ALA A 231 12.20 -2.36 -2.92
C ALA A 231 11.67 -1.17 -2.15
N ALA A 232 12.49 -0.12 -1.97
CA ALA A 232 12.07 1.14 -1.39
C ALA A 232 11.75 2.12 -2.52
N LEU A 233 10.50 2.59 -2.57
CA LEU A 233 10.05 3.60 -3.54
C LEU A 233 10.36 4.99 -3.01
N SER A 234 10.90 5.87 -3.88
CA SER A 234 11.22 7.26 -3.54
C SER A 234 10.00 8.00 -2.99
N PRO A 235 10.18 8.85 -1.95
CA PRO A 235 9.07 9.54 -1.31
C PRO A 235 8.44 10.58 -2.23
N VAL A 236 7.11 10.53 -2.36
CA VAL A 236 6.29 11.40 -3.20
C VAL A 236 5.00 11.82 -2.45
N PRO A 237 4.20 12.77 -2.98
CA PRO A 237 2.91 13.11 -2.39
C PRO A 237 2.00 11.89 -2.17
N PRO A 238 1.12 11.91 -1.14
CA PRO A 238 0.41 10.71 -0.67
C PRO A 238 -0.39 9.96 -1.74
N LEU A 239 -1.14 10.66 -2.58
CA LEU A 239 -1.93 10.02 -3.64
C LEU A 239 -1.03 9.34 -4.68
N GLN A 240 0.05 10.03 -5.07
CA GLN A 240 1.04 9.47 -5.99
C GLN A 240 1.76 8.26 -5.37
N ALA A 241 2.05 8.29 -4.05
CA ALA A 241 2.68 7.16 -3.36
C ALA A 241 1.79 5.91 -3.38
N ALA A 242 0.48 6.08 -3.16
CA ALA A 242 -0.49 4.99 -3.26
C ALA A 242 -0.62 4.46 -4.70
N ASP A 243 -0.73 5.36 -5.68
CA ASP A 243 -0.76 5.02 -7.11
C ASP A 243 0.52 4.27 -7.52
N ASN A 244 1.69 4.73 -7.08
CA ASN A 244 2.99 4.10 -7.33
C ASN A 244 3.08 2.71 -6.70
N ALA A 245 2.65 2.54 -5.44
CA ALA A 245 2.67 1.24 -4.77
C ALA A 245 1.75 0.22 -5.46
N ALA A 246 0.55 0.63 -5.87
CA ALA A 246 -0.38 -0.23 -6.61
C ALA A 246 0.19 -0.65 -7.97
N ARG A 247 0.77 0.30 -8.73
CA ARG A 247 1.42 0.02 -10.02
C ARG A 247 2.69 -0.79 -9.86
N PHE A 248 3.50 -0.53 -8.83
CA PHE A 248 4.70 -1.30 -8.55
C PHE A 248 4.38 -2.78 -8.34
N LYS A 249 3.40 -3.09 -7.50
CA LYS A 249 2.98 -4.50 -7.27
C LYS A 249 2.58 -5.17 -8.58
N GLN A 250 1.83 -4.48 -9.44
CA GLN A 250 1.38 -5.05 -10.72
C GLN A 250 2.54 -5.25 -11.69
N ILE A 251 3.40 -4.25 -11.86
CA ILE A 251 4.51 -4.35 -12.82
C ILE A 251 5.60 -5.32 -12.35
N CYS A 252 5.84 -5.41 -11.04
CA CYS A 252 6.74 -6.40 -10.46
C CYS A 252 6.31 -7.84 -10.82
N LYS A 253 5.01 -8.13 -10.73
CA LYS A 253 4.44 -9.43 -11.14
C LYS A 253 4.59 -9.68 -12.65
N ASP A 254 4.37 -8.66 -13.48
CA ASP A 254 4.50 -8.79 -14.93
C ASP A 254 5.97 -9.03 -15.35
N VAL A 255 6.90 -8.26 -14.79
CA VAL A 255 8.34 -8.44 -15.04
C VAL A 255 8.83 -9.81 -14.54
N ALA A 256 8.37 -10.24 -13.37
CA ALA A 256 8.70 -11.57 -12.85
C ALA A 256 8.28 -12.68 -13.84
N ARG A 257 7.04 -12.64 -14.34
CA ARG A 257 6.55 -13.60 -15.33
C ARG A 257 7.39 -13.60 -16.62
N ARG A 258 7.80 -12.44 -17.11
CA ARG A 258 8.65 -12.29 -18.30
C ARG A 258 10.03 -12.89 -18.09
N ASN A 259 10.49 -12.97 -16.84
CA ASN A 259 11.73 -13.59 -16.42
C ASN A 259 11.56 -15.06 -15.95
N GLY A 260 10.42 -15.71 -16.21
CA GLY A 260 10.16 -17.08 -15.76
C GLY A 260 10.02 -17.22 -14.24
N MET A 261 9.56 -16.16 -13.58
CA MET A 261 9.37 -16.10 -12.13
C MET A 261 7.93 -15.69 -11.76
N LEU A 262 7.54 -15.98 -10.52
CA LEU A 262 6.34 -15.48 -9.87
C LEU A 262 6.74 -14.55 -8.74
N ALA A 263 6.30 -13.30 -8.76
CA ALA A 263 6.43 -12.38 -7.63
C ALA A 263 5.17 -12.43 -6.75
N SER A 264 5.37 -12.56 -5.43
CA SER A 264 4.28 -12.63 -4.46
C SER A 264 4.46 -11.63 -3.33
N PHE A 265 3.38 -10.92 -3.03
CA PHE A 265 3.25 -9.95 -1.94
C PHE A 265 2.38 -10.50 -0.79
N VAL A 266 2.13 -11.81 -0.74
CA VAL A 266 1.37 -12.43 0.35
C VAL A 266 2.11 -12.25 1.67
N ALA A 267 1.41 -11.78 2.72
CA ALA A 267 2.06 -11.39 3.98
C ALA A 267 2.80 -12.52 4.68
N LYS A 268 2.34 -13.77 4.57
CA LYS A 268 2.97 -14.95 5.18
C LYS A 268 2.80 -16.17 4.29
N PRO A 269 3.75 -16.44 3.37
CA PRO A 269 3.63 -17.60 2.46
C PRO A 269 3.88 -18.94 3.15
N ASP A 270 4.68 -18.95 4.22
CA ASP A 270 5.06 -20.14 4.97
C ASP A 270 5.28 -19.77 6.45
N MET A 271 4.72 -20.55 7.37
CA MET A 271 4.86 -20.32 8.82
C MET A 271 6.31 -20.43 9.34
N GLN A 272 7.19 -21.08 8.60
CA GLN A 272 8.59 -21.24 8.95
C GLN A 272 9.52 -20.22 8.26
N GLN A 273 8.96 -19.39 7.38
CA GLN A 273 9.68 -18.34 6.67
C GLN A 273 9.33 -16.96 7.23
N GLU A 274 10.09 -15.96 6.84
CA GLU A 274 9.81 -14.56 7.17
C GLU A 274 8.49 -14.11 6.55
N GLY A 275 7.80 -13.20 7.26
CA GLY A 275 6.66 -12.48 6.72
C GLY A 275 7.12 -11.39 5.76
N VAL A 276 6.22 -10.96 4.90
CA VAL A 276 6.46 -9.94 3.87
C VAL A 276 5.87 -8.61 4.34
N GLY A 277 6.73 -7.62 4.58
CA GLY A 277 6.36 -6.33 5.12
C GLY A 277 6.08 -5.29 4.05
N ALA A 278 5.27 -4.29 4.43
CA ALA A 278 5.21 -3.01 3.74
C ALA A 278 5.33 -1.91 4.78
N HIS A 279 6.37 -1.10 4.69
CA HIS A 279 6.59 -0.02 5.64
C HIS A 279 6.26 1.33 5.00
N LEU A 280 5.51 2.17 5.74
CA LEU A 280 5.16 3.50 5.29
C LEU A 280 6.04 4.51 5.99
N HIS A 281 6.93 5.17 5.23
CA HIS A 281 7.70 6.31 5.68
C HIS A 281 6.95 7.60 5.38
N GLN A 282 6.85 8.49 6.34
CA GLN A 282 6.03 9.68 6.21
C GLN A 282 6.63 10.88 6.93
N SER A 283 6.56 12.03 6.26
CA SER A 283 6.89 13.32 6.82
C SER A 283 5.84 14.34 6.43
N LEU A 284 5.49 15.24 7.36
CA LEU A 284 4.68 16.40 7.03
C LEU A 284 5.57 17.57 6.62
N LEU A 285 5.10 18.33 5.67
CA LEU A 285 5.73 19.58 5.25
C LEU A 285 4.82 20.76 5.57
N ARG A 286 5.40 21.85 6.06
CA ARG A 286 4.76 23.15 6.18
C ARG A 286 5.62 24.16 5.46
N GLU A 287 5.06 24.84 4.46
CA GLU A 287 5.80 25.80 3.62
C GLU A 287 7.10 25.21 3.04
N GLY A 288 7.05 23.95 2.58
CA GLY A 288 8.19 23.24 2.00
C GLY A 288 9.26 22.77 3.01
N ARG A 289 9.05 22.98 4.32
CA ARG A 289 9.97 22.53 5.38
C ARG A 289 9.39 21.34 6.12
N ASN A 290 10.26 20.42 6.54
CA ASN A 290 9.85 19.27 7.35
C ASN A 290 9.32 19.73 8.72
N ALA A 291 8.00 19.62 8.91
CA ALA A 291 7.31 20.03 10.14
C ALA A 291 7.56 19.08 11.32
N PHE A 292 8.18 17.92 11.08
CA PHE A 292 8.57 17.01 12.13
C PHE A 292 9.86 17.41 12.84
N CYS A 293 10.66 18.32 12.22
CA CYS A 293 11.86 18.85 12.83
C CYS A 293 11.54 20.02 13.78
N PRO A 294 12.38 20.25 14.84
CA PRO A 294 12.29 21.45 15.66
C PRO A 294 12.39 22.74 14.83
N ASP A 295 11.66 23.79 15.26
CA ASP A 295 11.56 25.05 14.50
C ASP A 295 12.84 25.91 14.52
N ASP A 296 13.82 25.58 15.38
CA ASP A 296 15.08 26.35 15.51
C ASP A 296 16.01 26.29 14.27
N GLY A 297 15.67 25.42 13.31
CA GLY A 297 16.42 25.25 12.06
C GLY A 297 17.76 24.50 12.19
N VAL A 298 18.16 24.11 13.39
CA VAL A 298 19.47 23.49 13.68
C VAL A 298 19.36 22.15 14.38
N SER A 299 18.52 22.04 15.41
CA SER A 299 18.40 20.84 16.24
C SER A 299 17.81 19.64 15.48
N THR A 300 18.25 18.45 15.85
CA THR A 300 17.59 17.17 15.54
C THR A 300 16.62 16.80 16.67
N GLY A 301 15.77 15.82 16.43
CA GLY A 301 14.76 15.39 17.38
C GLY A 301 13.34 15.65 16.90
N MET A 302 12.37 15.52 17.78
CA MET A 302 10.95 15.66 17.46
C MET A 302 10.46 17.08 17.76
N SER A 303 9.81 17.72 16.77
CA SER A 303 8.99 18.90 17.02
C SER A 303 7.75 18.57 17.86
N GLU A 304 7.07 19.58 18.39
CA GLU A 304 5.75 19.41 19.02
C GLU A 304 4.73 18.82 18.04
N THR A 305 4.76 19.27 16.77
CA THR A 305 3.93 18.72 15.69
C THR A 305 4.17 17.23 15.51
N PHE A 306 5.44 16.78 15.53
CA PHE A 306 5.76 15.37 15.36
C PHE A 306 5.32 14.53 16.55
N ARG A 307 5.50 15.01 17.79
CA ARG A 307 5.03 14.29 18.99
C ARG A 307 3.52 14.08 18.93
N HIS A 308 2.76 15.14 18.66
CA HIS A 308 1.31 15.03 18.54
C HIS A 308 0.88 14.13 17.38
N TYR A 309 1.60 14.19 16.25
CA TYR A 309 1.36 13.29 15.13
C TYR A 309 1.50 11.81 15.55
N VAL A 310 2.60 11.45 16.20
CA VAL A 310 2.82 10.08 16.73
C VAL A 310 1.72 9.71 17.74
N GLY A 311 1.37 10.63 18.65
CA GLY A 311 0.29 10.43 19.61
C GLY A 311 -1.06 10.10 18.95
N GLY A 312 -1.39 10.80 17.88
CA GLY A 312 -2.61 10.56 17.12
C GLY A 312 -2.60 9.21 16.37
N VAL A 313 -1.49 8.87 15.73
CA VAL A 313 -1.34 7.56 15.06
C VAL A 313 -1.47 6.42 16.08
N VAL A 314 -0.84 6.53 17.26
CA VAL A 314 -0.98 5.55 18.34
C VAL A 314 -2.43 5.44 18.80
N ALA A 315 -3.12 6.56 19.01
CA ALA A 315 -4.49 6.59 19.53
C ALA A 315 -5.50 5.93 18.58
N THR A 316 -5.26 5.98 17.26
CA THR A 316 -6.20 5.48 16.24
C THR A 316 -5.76 4.15 15.61
N ALA A 317 -4.56 3.65 15.96
CA ALA A 317 -3.97 2.49 15.32
C ALA A 317 -4.82 1.22 15.42
N ALA A 318 -5.48 0.97 16.55
CA ALA A 318 -6.28 -0.24 16.73
C ALA A 318 -7.50 -0.28 15.81
N GLU A 319 -8.26 0.83 15.76
CA GLU A 319 -9.52 0.91 15.01
C GLU A 319 -9.33 0.98 13.49
N LEU A 320 -8.15 1.43 13.02
CA LEU A 320 -7.83 1.54 11.59
C LEU A 320 -6.87 0.44 11.09
N SER A 321 -6.48 -0.50 11.97
CA SER A 321 -5.48 -1.52 11.67
C SER A 321 -5.84 -2.47 10.54
N VAL A 322 -7.11 -2.61 10.23
CA VAL A 322 -7.61 -3.45 9.14
C VAL A 322 -7.14 -3.00 7.76
N PHE A 323 -6.76 -1.73 7.60
CA PHE A 323 -6.24 -1.20 6.34
C PHE A 323 -4.79 -1.62 6.09
N GLN A 324 -4.00 -1.84 7.16
CA GLN A 324 -2.65 -2.37 7.08
C GLN A 324 -2.61 -3.90 6.98
N CYS A 325 -3.64 -4.57 7.51
CA CYS A 325 -3.76 -6.02 7.55
C CYS A 325 -5.14 -6.47 7.05
N PRO A 326 -5.40 -6.35 5.71
CA PRO A 326 -6.75 -6.49 5.16
C PRO A 326 -7.21 -7.93 4.95
N PHE A 327 -6.32 -8.93 5.07
CA PHE A 327 -6.63 -10.33 4.80
C PHE A 327 -6.35 -11.21 6.01
N VAL A 328 -6.94 -12.41 6.02
CA VAL A 328 -6.67 -13.41 7.07
C VAL A 328 -5.18 -13.72 7.16
N ASN A 329 -4.51 -13.84 6.02
CA ASN A 329 -3.07 -14.14 5.96
C ASN A 329 -2.21 -13.03 6.56
N SER A 330 -2.64 -11.76 6.52
CA SER A 330 -1.91 -10.65 7.13
C SER A 330 -1.63 -10.86 8.61
N TYR A 331 -2.55 -11.51 9.34
CA TYR A 331 -2.43 -11.78 10.78
C TYR A 331 -1.44 -12.91 11.11
N ARG A 332 -1.13 -13.77 10.14
CA ARG A 332 -0.11 -14.80 10.28
C ARG A 332 1.31 -14.25 10.25
N ARG A 333 1.50 -13.08 9.61
CA ARG A 333 2.78 -12.34 9.62
C ARG A 333 3.12 -11.79 10.98
N LEU A 334 2.12 -11.43 11.79
CA LEU A 334 2.27 -10.72 13.06
C LEU A 334 2.84 -11.65 14.16
N ASP A 335 4.13 -11.91 14.06
CA ASP A 335 4.90 -12.70 15.03
C ASP A 335 6.20 -11.94 15.41
N PRO A 336 6.43 -11.65 16.71
CA PRO A 336 7.63 -10.98 17.18
C PRO A 336 8.94 -11.66 16.76
N LYS A 337 8.93 -12.97 16.54
CA LYS A 337 10.10 -13.72 16.07
C LYS A 337 10.59 -13.28 14.70
N PHE A 338 9.69 -12.67 13.90
CA PHE A 338 9.95 -12.20 12.54
C PHE A 338 9.86 -10.67 12.42
N PHE A 339 10.15 -9.95 13.50
CA PHE A 339 10.16 -8.48 13.58
C PHE A 339 8.85 -7.80 13.17
N ALA A 340 7.72 -8.50 13.25
CA ALA A 340 6.41 -7.97 12.93
C ALA A 340 5.68 -7.54 14.23
N PRO A 341 5.26 -6.26 14.36
CA PRO A 341 4.71 -5.73 15.58
C PRO A 341 3.30 -6.25 15.87
N THR A 342 3.08 -6.74 17.11
CA THR A 342 1.78 -7.20 17.60
C THR A 342 1.10 -6.20 18.54
N ASN A 343 1.82 -5.16 18.96
CA ASN A 343 1.33 -4.11 19.84
C ASN A 343 1.53 -2.71 19.20
N ILE A 344 0.82 -1.73 19.75
CA ILE A 344 0.86 -0.33 19.33
C ILE A 344 1.98 0.40 20.07
N SER A 345 3.21 -0.03 19.81
CA SER A 345 4.41 0.58 20.38
C SER A 345 5.00 1.63 19.45
N TRP A 346 5.70 2.59 20.02
CA TRP A 346 6.53 3.51 19.27
C TRP A 346 7.90 3.66 19.95
N GLY A 347 8.92 4.03 19.19
CA GLY A 347 10.25 4.25 19.76
C GLY A 347 11.18 4.99 18.80
N ILE A 348 12.19 5.67 19.36
CA ILE A 348 13.22 6.38 18.61
C ILE A 348 14.21 5.35 18.07
N ASP A 349 14.37 5.32 16.77
CA ASP A 349 15.21 4.39 16.02
C ASP A 349 15.06 2.92 16.42
N ASN A 350 13.84 2.50 16.79
CA ASN A 350 13.54 1.17 17.27
C ASN A 350 12.79 0.32 16.25
N ARG A 351 13.48 -0.59 15.54
CA ARG A 351 12.90 -1.50 14.55
C ARG A 351 12.00 -2.59 15.14
N ALA A 352 12.00 -2.78 16.46
CA ALA A 352 11.06 -3.68 17.13
C ALA A 352 9.71 -3.01 17.44
N ALA A 353 9.61 -1.67 17.30
CA ALA A 353 8.38 -0.92 17.52
C ALA A 353 7.49 -0.92 16.27
N CYS A 354 6.18 -0.75 16.48
CA CYS A 354 5.21 -0.56 15.40
C CYS A 354 5.44 0.76 14.66
N LEU A 355 5.75 1.82 15.41
CA LEU A 355 6.05 3.14 14.90
C LEU A 355 7.51 3.49 15.25
N ARG A 356 8.37 3.49 14.25
CA ARG A 356 9.77 3.89 14.41
C ARG A 356 9.91 5.36 14.05
N VAL A 357 10.32 6.17 15.02
CA VAL A 357 10.63 7.59 14.86
C VAL A 357 12.10 7.71 14.49
N ILE A 358 12.40 8.35 13.38
CA ILE A 358 13.77 8.56 12.87
C ILE A 358 14.06 10.06 12.91
N THR A 359 15.15 10.44 13.59
CA THR A 359 15.54 11.85 13.83
C THR A 359 17.05 12.11 13.69
N ASP A 360 17.77 11.25 12.96
CA ASP A 360 19.23 11.31 12.82
C ASP A 360 19.71 12.60 12.16
N SER A 361 18.95 13.10 11.20
CA SER A 361 19.20 14.39 10.54
C SER A 361 17.86 15.05 10.20
N ARG A 362 17.89 16.37 9.95
CA ARG A 362 16.68 17.09 9.52
C ARG A 362 16.10 16.57 8.21
N SER A 363 16.94 16.13 7.29
CA SER A 363 16.52 15.56 6.00
C SER A 363 15.99 14.14 6.12
N SER A 364 16.36 13.39 7.16
CA SER A 364 15.91 12.01 7.39
C SER A 364 14.77 11.92 8.41
N THR A 365 14.37 13.04 9.06
CA THR A 365 13.32 13.03 10.09
C THR A 365 11.99 12.61 9.53
N ARG A 366 11.47 11.47 10.03
CA ARG A 366 10.24 10.85 9.55
C ARG A 366 9.69 9.82 10.53
N LEU A 367 8.45 9.43 10.33
CA LEU A 367 7.83 8.28 10.98
C LEU A 367 7.82 7.08 10.01
N GLU A 368 8.24 5.94 10.47
CA GLU A 368 8.09 4.66 9.78
C GLU A 368 7.00 3.83 10.48
N HIS A 369 5.93 3.49 9.75
CA HIS A 369 4.85 2.65 10.24
C HIS A 369 5.05 1.23 9.72
N ARG A 370 5.33 0.27 10.63
CA ARG A 370 5.85 -1.06 10.32
C ARG A 370 4.82 -2.19 10.40
N ARG A 371 3.56 -1.89 10.75
CA ARG A 371 2.54 -2.94 10.93
C ARG A 371 2.15 -3.63 9.64
N GLY A 372 2.11 -2.94 8.52
CA GLY A 372 1.59 -3.45 7.25
C GLY A 372 2.35 -4.66 6.73
N GLY A 373 1.61 -5.65 6.20
CA GLY A 373 2.16 -6.61 5.26
C GLY A 373 2.19 -6.03 3.85
N ALA A 374 2.94 -6.63 2.93
CA ALA A 374 2.96 -6.17 1.54
C ALA A 374 1.61 -6.39 0.82
N ASP A 375 0.70 -7.12 1.44
CA ASP A 375 -0.71 -7.28 1.05
C ASP A 375 -1.61 -6.10 1.48
N PHE A 376 -1.06 -5.08 2.17
CA PHE A 376 -1.79 -3.91 2.66
C PHE A 376 -2.56 -3.18 1.56
N HIS A 377 -3.61 -2.43 1.96
CA HIS A 377 -4.32 -1.55 1.04
C HIS A 377 -3.60 -0.19 0.96
N PRO A 378 -2.88 0.14 -0.14
CA PRO A 378 -1.97 1.28 -0.17
C PRO A 378 -2.67 2.62 0.11
N TYR A 379 -3.83 2.86 -0.47
CA TYR A 379 -4.56 4.12 -0.29
C TYR A 379 -5.10 4.28 1.13
N LEU A 380 -5.73 3.24 1.66
CA LEU A 380 -6.36 3.30 2.98
C LEU A 380 -5.35 3.30 4.11
N SER A 381 -4.22 2.58 3.96
CA SER A 381 -3.15 2.58 4.96
C SER A 381 -2.47 3.94 5.08
N ILE A 382 -2.22 4.60 3.94
CA ILE A 382 -1.69 5.96 3.92
C ILE A 382 -2.71 6.94 4.52
N ALA A 383 -3.98 6.84 4.11
CA ALA A 383 -5.05 7.69 4.63
C ALA A 383 -5.18 7.56 6.16
N ALA A 384 -5.23 6.33 6.68
CA ALA A 384 -5.36 6.06 8.11
C ALA A 384 -4.21 6.66 8.93
N SER A 385 -2.98 6.51 8.43
CA SER A 385 -1.82 7.05 9.13
C SER A 385 -1.80 8.58 9.14
N LEU A 386 -2.12 9.22 8.01
CA LEU A 386 -2.19 10.68 7.91
C LEU A 386 -3.35 11.26 8.73
N ASP A 387 -4.55 10.68 8.66
CA ASP A 387 -5.73 11.15 9.42
C ASP A 387 -5.53 10.97 10.93
N GLY A 388 -4.95 9.83 11.35
CA GLY A 388 -4.56 9.62 12.74
C GLY A 388 -3.57 10.67 13.22
N GLY A 389 -2.54 10.94 12.44
CA GLY A 389 -1.56 11.98 12.75
C GLY A 389 -2.16 13.39 12.81
N LEU A 390 -3.02 13.77 11.84
CA LEU A 390 -3.74 15.06 11.86
C LEU A 390 -4.67 15.19 13.07
N HIS A 391 -5.35 14.11 13.44
CA HIS A 391 -6.17 14.06 14.66
C HIS A 391 -5.34 14.34 15.91
N GLY A 392 -4.15 13.74 15.98
CA GLY A 392 -3.22 13.98 17.08
C GLY A 392 -2.75 15.44 17.15
N ILE A 393 -2.38 16.02 16.03
CA ILE A 393 -1.99 17.45 15.97
C ILE A 393 -3.15 18.35 16.38
N ALA A 394 -4.35 18.15 15.83
CA ALA A 394 -5.52 19.00 16.11
C ALA A 394 -5.96 18.95 17.58
N ASN A 395 -5.80 17.80 18.23
CA ASN A 395 -6.20 17.57 19.63
C ASN A 395 -5.02 17.58 20.61
N ARG A 396 -3.79 17.87 20.15
CA ARG A 396 -2.56 17.87 20.94
C ARG A 396 -2.37 16.59 21.75
N ILE A 397 -2.57 15.44 21.10
CA ILE A 397 -2.45 14.14 21.75
C ILE A 397 -0.97 13.81 21.95
N GLU A 398 -0.52 13.76 23.19
CA GLU A 398 0.83 13.28 23.49
C GLU A 398 0.90 11.76 23.37
N PRO A 399 1.96 11.21 22.74
CA PRO A 399 2.15 9.77 22.72
C PRO A 399 2.49 9.25 24.13
N PRO A 400 2.21 7.97 24.44
CA PRO A 400 2.71 7.34 25.65
C PRO A 400 4.25 7.34 25.69
N GLU A 401 4.85 6.95 26.80
CA GLU A 401 6.31 6.77 26.90
C GLU A 401 6.83 5.84 25.80
N PRO A 402 7.94 6.17 25.13
CA PRO A 402 8.50 5.33 24.08
C PRO A 402 8.96 3.98 24.61
N SER A 403 8.79 2.96 23.80
CA SER A 403 9.29 1.62 24.08
C SER A 403 10.78 1.52 23.75
N ALA A 404 11.58 1.05 24.71
CA ALA A 404 13.00 0.78 24.53
C ALA A 404 13.26 -0.71 24.29
N GLY A 405 14.30 -1.04 23.55
CA GLY A 405 14.73 -2.42 23.32
C GLY A 405 13.69 -3.26 22.58
N ALA A 406 13.30 -4.42 23.12
CA ALA A 406 12.31 -5.33 22.51
C ALA A 406 10.89 -4.78 22.64
N ALA A 407 10.53 -3.78 21.84
CA ALA A 407 9.25 -3.08 21.91
C ALA A 407 8.02 -3.99 21.78
N TYR A 408 8.12 -5.11 21.07
CA TYR A 408 7.05 -6.12 20.99
C TYR A 408 6.78 -6.84 22.33
N ALA A 409 7.69 -6.74 23.30
CA ALA A 409 7.51 -7.26 24.67
C ALA A 409 7.04 -6.18 25.66
N ASP A 410 6.81 -4.95 25.21
CA ASP A 410 6.33 -3.87 26.06
C ASP A 410 4.85 -4.08 26.43
N THR A 411 4.61 -4.50 27.68
CA THR A 411 3.26 -4.78 28.19
C THR A 411 2.43 -3.53 28.47
N ARG A 412 3.02 -2.32 28.41
CA ARG A 412 2.31 -1.04 28.54
C ARG A 412 1.62 -0.67 27.22
N ALA A 413 2.14 -1.14 26.09
CA ALA A 413 1.59 -0.86 24.77
C ALA A 413 0.31 -1.68 24.56
N GLN A 414 -0.74 -1.01 24.06
CA GLN A 414 -1.99 -1.66 23.69
C GLN A 414 -1.76 -2.71 22.60
N LEU A 415 -2.45 -3.84 22.70
CA LEU A 415 -2.44 -4.85 21.63
C LEU A 415 -3.34 -4.43 20.47
N PHE A 416 -2.95 -4.82 19.27
CA PHE A 416 -3.82 -4.74 18.11
C PHE A 416 -4.91 -5.82 18.14
N PRO A 417 -6.02 -5.64 17.41
CA PRO A 417 -6.93 -6.73 17.09
C PRO A 417 -6.16 -7.96 16.58
N ALA A 418 -6.48 -9.14 17.12
CA ALA A 418 -5.72 -10.37 16.87
C ALA A 418 -6.12 -11.07 15.56
N THR A 419 -7.32 -10.79 15.06
CA THR A 419 -7.87 -11.42 13.85
C THR A 419 -8.45 -10.38 12.90
N LEU A 420 -8.63 -10.75 11.64
CA LEU A 420 -9.31 -9.91 10.65
C LEU A 420 -10.73 -9.53 11.11
N ARG A 421 -11.46 -10.46 11.72
CA ARG A 421 -12.80 -10.22 12.24
C ARG A 421 -12.80 -9.16 13.35
N ASP A 422 -11.85 -9.25 14.28
CA ASP A 422 -11.73 -8.27 15.37
C ASP A 422 -11.37 -6.87 14.84
N ALA A 423 -10.48 -6.81 13.83
CA ALA A 423 -10.10 -5.55 13.22
C ALA A 423 -11.25 -4.95 12.39
N ALA A 424 -12.02 -5.77 11.69
CA ALA A 424 -13.24 -5.33 10.99
C ALA A 424 -14.27 -4.78 11.97
N ALA A 425 -14.45 -5.43 13.12
CA ALA A 425 -15.34 -4.95 14.19
C ALA A 425 -14.85 -3.63 14.81
N ALA A 426 -13.53 -3.47 15.00
CA ALA A 426 -12.93 -2.24 15.48
C ALA A 426 -13.19 -1.07 14.52
N LEU A 427 -13.00 -1.27 13.21
CA LEU A 427 -13.33 -0.26 12.19
C LEU A 427 -14.82 0.05 12.18
N HIS A 428 -15.70 -0.96 12.19
CA HIS A 428 -17.15 -0.76 12.17
C HIS A 428 -17.65 0.07 13.35
N GLY A 429 -17.05 -0.13 14.55
CA GLY A 429 -17.33 0.67 15.75
C GLY A 429 -16.65 2.03 15.82
N SER A 430 -15.75 2.35 14.88
CA SER A 430 -14.96 3.57 14.93
C SER A 430 -15.78 4.81 14.58
N THR A 431 -15.91 5.73 15.53
CA THR A 431 -16.52 7.05 15.28
C THR A 431 -15.64 7.90 14.35
N LEU A 432 -14.32 7.85 14.55
CA LEU A 432 -13.36 8.58 13.70
C LEU A 432 -13.33 8.02 12.29
N GLY A 433 -13.35 6.70 12.13
CA GLY A 433 -13.44 6.07 10.81
C GLY A 433 -14.67 6.52 10.03
N ARG A 434 -15.85 6.55 10.68
CA ARG A 434 -17.08 7.05 10.06
C ARG A 434 -17.03 8.54 9.74
N GLN A 435 -16.44 9.35 10.61
CA GLN A 435 -16.25 10.78 10.37
C GLN A 435 -15.34 11.07 9.18
N TRP A 436 -14.27 10.29 9.00
CA TRP A 436 -13.26 10.54 7.97
C TRP A 436 -13.60 9.92 6.61
N TYR A 437 -14.19 8.75 6.61
CA TYR A 437 -14.40 7.96 5.40
C TYR A 437 -15.88 7.86 4.98
N GLY A 438 -16.82 8.19 5.87
CA GLY A 438 -18.27 8.03 5.65
C GLY A 438 -18.79 6.70 6.22
N SER A 439 -20.06 6.68 6.61
CA SER A 439 -20.68 5.48 7.19
C SER A 439 -20.78 4.35 6.16
N ASP A 440 -21.19 4.67 4.95
CA ASP A 440 -21.36 3.68 3.88
C ASP A 440 -20.04 3.00 3.51
N PHE A 441 -18.94 3.78 3.48
CA PHE A 441 -17.60 3.23 3.31
C PHE A 441 -17.24 2.24 4.42
N VAL A 442 -17.41 2.65 5.69
CA VAL A 442 -17.05 1.84 6.85
C VAL A 442 -17.87 0.55 6.89
N ASP A 443 -19.18 0.65 6.63
CA ASP A 443 -20.07 -0.51 6.63
C ASP A 443 -19.72 -1.47 5.50
N HIS A 444 -19.46 -0.97 4.30
CA HIS A 444 -19.03 -1.78 3.16
C HIS A 444 -17.69 -2.47 3.42
N TYR A 445 -16.65 -1.71 3.82
CA TYR A 445 -15.32 -2.26 4.01
C TYR A 445 -15.29 -3.26 5.17
N ALA A 446 -15.93 -2.96 6.30
CA ALA A 446 -16.01 -3.89 7.42
C ALA A 446 -16.77 -5.18 7.04
N ALA A 447 -17.89 -5.08 6.32
CA ALA A 447 -18.63 -6.24 5.84
C ALA A 447 -17.80 -7.12 4.90
N SER A 448 -17.05 -6.53 3.97
CA SER A 448 -16.14 -7.29 3.09
C SER A 448 -15.08 -8.07 3.87
N ARG A 449 -14.51 -7.50 4.94
CA ARG A 449 -13.52 -8.17 5.78
C ARG A 449 -14.15 -9.26 6.66
N VAL A 450 -15.39 -9.05 7.13
CA VAL A 450 -16.15 -10.09 7.84
C VAL A 450 -16.46 -11.25 6.90
N SER A 451 -16.86 -10.98 5.65
CA SER A 451 -17.09 -12.00 4.62
C SER A 451 -15.84 -12.86 4.37
N GLU A 452 -14.67 -12.20 4.21
CA GLU A 452 -13.37 -12.85 4.04
C GLU A 452 -13.03 -13.76 5.24
N ALA A 453 -13.17 -13.24 6.48
CA ALA A 453 -12.92 -14.01 7.70
C ALA A 453 -13.86 -15.22 7.82
N THR A 454 -15.15 -15.05 7.48
CA THR A 454 -16.14 -16.13 7.52
C THR A 454 -15.81 -17.25 6.53
N ALA A 455 -15.40 -16.90 5.31
CA ALA A 455 -14.98 -17.88 4.30
C ALA A 455 -13.79 -18.72 4.79
N TYR A 456 -12.82 -18.08 5.44
CA TYR A 456 -11.68 -18.79 6.02
C TYR A 456 -12.05 -19.67 7.22
N GLU A 457 -12.82 -19.14 8.18
CA GLU A 457 -13.21 -19.84 9.40
C GLU A 457 -13.93 -21.18 9.12
N ALA A 458 -14.60 -21.27 7.97
CA ALA A 458 -15.23 -22.51 7.51
C ALA A 458 -14.24 -23.65 7.24
N LEU A 459 -12.98 -23.34 7.00
CA LEU A 459 -11.93 -24.34 6.71
C LEU A 459 -11.33 -24.97 7.96
N ARG A 460 -11.34 -24.31 9.10
CA ARG A 460 -10.81 -24.78 10.40
C ARG A 460 -9.38 -25.33 10.37
N ASP A 461 -8.52 -24.81 9.49
CA ASP A 461 -7.12 -25.25 9.42
C ASP A 461 -6.22 -24.39 10.34
N ARG A 462 -5.16 -25.00 10.90
CA ARG A 462 -4.16 -24.34 11.75
C ARG A 462 -2.82 -24.04 11.07
N SER A 463 -2.63 -24.54 9.84
CA SER A 463 -1.48 -24.20 9.00
C SER A 463 -1.77 -22.97 8.14
N VAL A 464 -0.82 -22.53 7.31
CA VAL A 464 -1.18 -21.69 6.17
C VAL A 464 -1.77 -22.60 5.13
N PRO A 465 -3.09 -22.64 4.95
CA PRO A 465 -3.72 -23.60 4.05
C PRO A 465 -3.49 -23.20 2.59
N ASP A 466 -3.49 -24.19 1.73
CA ASP A 466 -3.39 -23.99 0.29
C ASP A 466 -4.45 -23.03 -0.24
N TRP A 467 -5.60 -22.95 0.42
CA TRP A 467 -6.66 -21.99 0.11
C TRP A 467 -6.18 -20.52 0.23
N GLU A 468 -5.46 -20.17 1.31
CA GLU A 468 -4.91 -18.81 1.47
C GLU A 468 -3.88 -18.50 0.37
N LEU A 469 -2.99 -19.43 0.12
CA LEU A 469 -1.96 -19.24 -0.89
C LEU A 469 -2.54 -19.17 -2.30
N ALA A 470 -3.50 -20.03 -2.63
CA ALA A 470 -4.20 -19.96 -3.92
C ALA A 470 -4.95 -18.65 -4.11
N ARG A 471 -5.47 -18.07 -3.01
CA ARG A 471 -6.23 -16.83 -3.03
C ARG A 471 -5.35 -15.58 -3.13
N TYR A 472 -4.22 -15.52 -2.42
CA TYR A 472 -3.44 -14.29 -2.23
C TYR A 472 -2.10 -14.27 -2.95
N LEU A 473 -1.50 -15.43 -3.21
CA LEU A 473 -0.10 -15.55 -3.64
C LEU A 473 0.23 -14.68 -4.86
N GLU A 474 -0.67 -14.65 -5.82
CA GLU A 474 -0.47 -13.94 -7.09
C GLU A 474 -1.23 -12.61 -7.16
N VAL A 475 -2.32 -12.45 -6.43
CA VAL A 475 -3.23 -11.31 -6.60
C VAL A 475 -3.03 -10.18 -5.58
N THR A 476 -2.42 -10.43 -4.43
CA THR A 476 -2.11 -9.42 -3.40
C THR A 476 -0.73 -8.78 -3.54
#